data_4b8992990020521ee73753dc1f528177
#
_entry.id   4b8992990020521ee73753dc1f528177
#
_cell.length_a   1.000
_cell.length_b   1.000
_cell.length_c   1.000
_cell.angle_alpha   90.00
_cell.angle_beta   90.00
_cell.angle_gamma   90.00
#
_symmetry.space_group_name_H-M   'P 1'
#
loop_
_entity.id
_entity.type
_entity.pdbx_description
1 polymer ?
#
loop_
_entity_poly.entity_id
_entity_poly.type
_entity_poly.pdbx_seq_one_letter_code
_entity_poly.pdbx_strand_id
1 'polypeptide(L)'
;MKEKKHFKFDGRLVFVGFGSIGQGTLPLILRHIKMPPDRITILTGDNRGRQEAAHYGIKFIINPLKHDNYRKILDPLLGKGDFLLNLSVDVSSAVLIEYCLQRGVLYLDTCIEPWHGMYTDGSLPLSKRSNYALREEVLLLKKKYPKAATVIPTHGANPGLVSHWVKKGMLNIAHDVLGDVKVPTTREGWGKLAIKLGIKVIHCAERDTQVAHPRKQRFEFANTWSVDGFVSEGRQPAELGWGTHEKHFPADGYRHDFGCRSAIYLGRPGMSVK
;
A
#
# COMPACT_ATOMS: atom_id res chain seq x y z
N MET A 1 -17.59 26.18 12.34
CA MET A 1 -17.16 26.41 10.93
C MET A 1 -17.70 25.25 10.09
N LYS A 2 -18.37 25.51 8.94
CA LYS A 2 -18.73 24.44 8.01
C LYS A 2 -17.45 23.83 7.45
N GLU A 3 -17.25 22.51 7.65
CA GLU A 3 -16.09 21.79 7.13
C GLU A 3 -16.07 21.90 5.60
N LYS A 4 -14.93 22.31 5.05
CA LYS A 4 -14.75 22.48 3.61
C LYS A 4 -14.62 21.12 2.93
N LYS A 5 -15.57 20.75 2.07
CA LYS A 5 -15.41 19.62 1.15
C LYS A 5 -14.45 20.02 0.04
N HIS A 6 -13.47 19.20 -0.22
CA HIS A 6 -12.44 19.49 -1.25
C HIS A 6 -12.84 18.97 -2.63
N PHE A 7 -13.65 17.91 -2.66
CA PHE A 7 -14.02 17.22 -3.90
C PHE A 7 -15.43 16.63 -3.80
N LYS A 8 -16.14 16.54 -4.92
CA LYS A 8 -17.41 15.83 -5.06
C LYS A 8 -17.15 14.53 -5.81
N PHE A 9 -17.56 13.39 -5.26
CA PHE A 9 -17.49 12.10 -5.92
C PHE A 9 -18.89 11.54 -6.15
N ASP A 10 -19.21 11.29 -7.41
CA ASP A 10 -20.56 10.87 -7.82
C ASP A 10 -20.65 9.33 -8.03
N GLY A 11 -19.54 8.61 -8.02
CA GLY A 11 -19.50 7.17 -8.08
C GLY A 11 -19.80 6.49 -6.75
N ARG A 12 -19.83 5.16 -6.75
CA ARG A 12 -19.89 4.33 -5.55
C ARG A 12 -18.48 4.10 -5.01
N LEU A 13 -18.35 3.99 -3.70
CA LEU A 13 -17.09 3.64 -3.02
C LEU A 13 -17.26 2.30 -2.31
N VAL A 14 -16.44 1.34 -2.65
CA VAL A 14 -16.39 0.05 -1.95
C VAL A 14 -15.08 -0.07 -1.20
N PHE A 15 -15.18 -0.19 0.13
CA PHE A 15 -14.06 -0.62 0.97
C PHE A 15 -13.93 -2.13 0.90
N VAL A 16 -12.73 -2.64 0.68
CA VAL A 16 -12.37 -4.03 0.90
C VAL A 16 -11.45 -4.07 2.11
N GLY A 17 -11.95 -4.66 3.22
CA GLY A 17 -11.32 -4.59 4.53
C GLY A 17 -11.74 -3.34 5.34
N PHE A 18 -12.03 -3.53 6.63
CA PHE A 18 -12.47 -2.44 7.51
C PHE A 18 -11.88 -2.60 8.93
N GLY A 19 -10.57 -2.82 9.00
CA GLY A 19 -9.78 -2.82 10.22
C GLY A 19 -9.48 -1.40 10.71
N SER A 20 -8.42 -1.23 11.49
CA SER A 20 -8.02 0.08 12.08
C SER A 20 -7.89 1.18 11.02
N ILE A 21 -7.30 0.88 9.88
CA ILE A 21 -7.09 1.85 8.78
C ILE A 21 -8.42 2.24 8.15
N GLY A 22 -9.31 1.28 7.87
CA GLY A 22 -10.63 1.56 7.29
C GLY A 22 -11.50 2.41 8.21
N GLN A 23 -11.53 2.07 9.49
CA GLN A 23 -12.27 2.82 10.52
C GLN A 23 -11.73 4.25 10.69
N GLY A 24 -10.40 4.44 10.66
CA GLY A 24 -9.80 5.77 10.70
C GLY A 24 -9.99 6.59 9.42
N THR A 25 -10.05 5.93 8.26
CA THR A 25 -10.17 6.60 6.95
C THR A 25 -11.60 7.05 6.64
N LEU A 26 -12.61 6.28 7.03
CA LEU A 26 -14.01 6.58 6.74
C LEU A 26 -14.44 7.99 7.18
N PRO A 27 -14.22 8.43 8.44
CA PRO A 27 -14.60 9.78 8.88
C PRO A 27 -13.85 10.87 8.11
N LEU A 28 -12.61 10.63 7.68
CA LEU A 28 -11.84 11.58 6.87
C LEU A 28 -12.43 11.70 5.46
N ILE A 29 -12.82 10.60 4.84
CA ILE A 29 -13.51 10.62 3.54
C ILE A 29 -14.81 11.40 3.67
N LEU A 30 -15.64 11.09 4.67
CA LEU A 30 -16.90 11.79 4.91
C LEU A 30 -16.70 13.28 5.23
N ARG A 31 -15.59 13.64 5.88
CA ARG A 31 -15.23 15.03 6.16
C ARG A 31 -14.80 15.80 4.92
N HIS A 32 -13.99 15.22 4.05
CA HIS A 32 -13.30 15.94 2.98
C HIS A 32 -13.90 15.74 1.59
N ILE A 33 -14.67 14.67 1.37
CA ILE A 33 -15.28 14.33 0.09
C ILE A 33 -16.80 14.48 0.20
N LYS A 34 -17.39 15.20 -0.75
CA LYS A 34 -18.85 15.30 -0.85
C LYS A 34 -19.37 14.06 -1.57
N MET A 35 -19.86 13.10 -0.79
CA MET A 35 -20.58 11.93 -1.27
C MET A 35 -21.59 11.47 -0.22
N PRO A 36 -22.76 10.96 -0.62
CA PRO A 36 -23.75 10.47 0.33
C PRO A 36 -23.37 9.08 0.88
N PRO A 37 -23.69 8.77 2.16
CA PRO A 37 -23.35 7.51 2.81
C PRO A 37 -23.89 6.26 2.10
N ASP A 38 -25.05 6.34 1.47
CA ASP A 38 -25.69 5.24 0.72
C ASP A 38 -24.91 4.78 -0.51
N ARG A 39 -23.95 5.59 -0.98
CA ARG A 39 -23.01 5.23 -2.05
C ARG A 39 -21.75 4.56 -1.55
N ILE A 40 -21.58 4.41 -0.25
CA ILE A 40 -20.44 3.74 0.36
C ILE A 40 -20.87 2.34 0.81
N THR A 41 -20.08 1.33 0.48
CA THR A 41 -20.27 -0.04 0.94
C THR A 41 -18.96 -0.54 1.55
N ILE A 42 -19.04 -1.13 2.72
CA ILE A 42 -17.94 -1.83 3.36
C ILE A 42 -18.12 -3.33 3.13
N LEU A 43 -17.09 -3.96 2.58
CA LEU A 43 -16.98 -5.39 2.37
C LEU A 43 -15.79 -5.91 3.17
N THR A 44 -16.04 -6.80 4.12
CA THR A 44 -15.02 -7.27 5.06
C THR A 44 -15.17 -8.77 5.36
N GLY A 45 -14.15 -9.36 5.97
CA GLY A 45 -14.15 -10.78 6.35
C GLY A 45 -14.79 -11.05 7.71
N ASP A 46 -14.95 -10.03 8.55
CA ASP A 46 -15.46 -10.18 9.92
C ASP A 46 -16.35 -8.98 10.34
N ASN A 47 -16.76 -8.93 11.58
CA ASN A 47 -17.68 -7.90 12.10
C ASN A 47 -17.00 -6.70 12.77
N ARG A 48 -15.65 -6.63 12.74
CA ARG A 48 -14.91 -5.48 13.30
C ARG A 48 -15.28 -4.20 12.57
N GLY A 49 -15.53 -3.13 13.32
CA GLY A 49 -15.95 -1.83 12.79
C GLY A 49 -17.40 -1.74 12.35
N ARG A 50 -18.25 -2.76 12.64
CA ARG A 50 -19.69 -2.70 12.28
C ARG A 50 -20.41 -1.54 12.99
N GLN A 51 -20.04 -1.22 14.22
CA GLN A 51 -20.65 -0.13 14.98
C GLN A 51 -20.28 1.23 14.37
N GLU A 52 -19.04 1.41 13.97
CA GLU A 52 -18.56 2.60 13.29
C GLU A 52 -19.26 2.80 11.95
N ALA A 53 -19.39 1.74 11.15
CA ALA A 53 -20.13 1.79 9.89
C ALA A 53 -21.61 2.18 10.13
N ALA A 54 -22.27 1.59 11.13
CA ALA A 54 -23.66 1.87 11.49
C ALA A 54 -23.83 3.32 11.97
N HIS A 55 -22.87 3.86 12.75
CA HIS A 55 -22.88 5.26 13.19
C HIS A 55 -22.97 6.25 12.02
N TYR A 56 -22.34 5.94 10.89
CA TYR A 56 -22.38 6.76 9.67
C TYR A 56 -23.48 6.33 8.67
N GLY A 57 -24.30 5.33 9.00
CA GLY A 57 -25.34 4.81 8.10
C GLY A 57 -24.79 4.10 6.87
N ILE A 58 -23.60 3.51 6.95
CA ILE A 58 -22.91 2.84 5.84
C ILE A 58 -23.28 1.37 5.74
N LYS A 59 -23.55 0.90 4.52
CA LYS A 59 -23.82 -0.51 4.25
C LYS A 59 -22.61 -1.38 4.59
N PHE A 60 -22.81 -2.40 5.43
CA PHE A 60 -21.76 -3.30 5.91
C PHE A 60 -22.06 -4.74 5.54
N ILE A 61 -21.16 -5.36 4.77
CA ILE A 61 -21.30 -6.71 4.23
C ILE A 61 -20.15 -7.58 4.77
N ILE A 62 -20.48 -8.66 5.46
CA ILE A 62 -19.49 -9.68 5.85
C ILE A 62 -19.50 -10.76 4.78
N ASN A 63 -18.50 -10.73 3.92
CA ASN A 63 -18.28 -11.74 2.90
C ASN A 63 -16.80 -11.71 2.47
N PRO A 64 -15.94 -12.57 3.04
CA PRO A 64 -14.52 -12.54 2.76
C PRO A 64 -14.24 -12.82 1.29
N LEU A 65 -13.44 -11.96 0.66
CA LEU A 65 -12.98 -12.13 -0.70
C LEU A 65 -11.95 -13.25 -0.79
N LYS A 66 -12.13 -14.11 -1.80
CA LYS A 66 -11.25 -15.22 -2.15
C LYS A 66 -11.02 -15.24 -3.65
N HIS A 67 -10.01 -15.99 -4.06
CA HIS A 67 -9.67 -16.14 -5.48
C HIS A 67 -10.85 -16.64 -6.36
N ASP A 68 -11.72 -17.47 -5.82
CA ASP A 68 -12.83 -18.10 -6.53
C ASP A 68 -14.15 -17.31 -6.48
N ASN A 69 -14.27 -16.28 -5.61
CA ASN A 69 -15.54 -15.58 -5.39
C ASN A 69 -15.51 -14.06 -5.65
N TYR A 70 -14.33 -13.42 -5.75
CA TYR A 70 -14.23 -11.97 -5.77
C TYR A 70 -15.05 -11.30 -6.88
N ARG A 71 -15.11 -11.88 -8.09
CA ARG A 71 -15.91 -11.34 -9.19
C ARG A 71 -17.40 -11.38 -8.85
N LYS A 72 -17.90 -12.53 -8.39
CA LYS A 72 -19.31 -12.69 -8.01
C LYS A 72 -19.76 -11.68 -6.95
N ILE A 73 -18.86 -11.33 -6.03
CA ILE A 73 -19.14 -10.38 -4.95
C ILE A 73 -19.02 -8.94 -5.42
N LEU A 74 -17.99 -8.60 -6.20
CA LEU A 74 -17.71 -7.22 -6.59
C LEU A 74 -18.53 -6.74 -7.79
N ASP A 75 -18.94 -7.64 -8.71
CA ASP A 75 -19.67 -7.27 -9.92
C ASP A 75 -20.99 -6.51 -9.67
N PRO A 76 -21.80 -6.85 -8.67
CA PRO A 76 -23.00 -6.05 -8.36
C PRO A 76 -22.69 -4.72 -7.62
N LEU A 77 -21.50 -4.60 -7.03
CA LEU A 77 -21.11 -3.44 -6.22
C LEU A 77 -20.39 -2.36 -7.01
N LEU A 78 -19.69 -2.70 -8.09
CA LEU A 78 -18.77 -1.82 -8.80
C LEU A 78 -19.05 -1.80 -10.31
N GLY A 79 -18.97 -0.61 -10.89
CA GLY A 79 -19.05 -0.37 -12.32
C GLY A 79 -18.08 0.73 -12.75
N LYS A 80 -18.12 1.10 -14.03
CA LYS A 80 -17.25 2.14 -14.59
C LYS A 80 -17.41 3.46 -13.84
N GLY A 81 -16.30 4.04 -13.40
CA GLY A 81 -16.25 5.30 -12.64
C GLY A 81 -16.46 5.15 -11.14
N ASP A 82 -16.77 3.96 -10.62
CA ASP A 82 -16.78 3.69 -9.19
C ASP A 82 -15.36 3.55 -8.63
N PHE A 83 -15.22 3.48 -7.33
CA PHE A 83 -13.94 3.43 -6.64
C PHE A 83 -13.87 2.21 -5.71
N LEU A 84 -12.79 1.44 -5.84
CA LEU A 84 -12.44 0.37 -4.91
C LEU A 84 -11.25 0.83 -4.06
N LEU A 85 -11.47 0.89 -2.73
CA LEU A 85 -10.44 1.17 -1.72
C LEU A 85 -10.09 -0.14 -1.01
N ASN A 86 -8.92 -0.71 -1.33
CA ASN A 86 -8.46 -1.95 -0.75
C ASN A 86 -7.60 -1.68 0.49
N LEU A 87 -8.11 -2.02 1.66
CA LEU A 87 -7.45 -1.91 2.97
C LEU A 87 -7.41 -3.28 3.67
N SER A 88 -7.54 -4.34 2.90
CA SER A 88 -7.48 -5.71 3.41
C SER A 88 -6.05 -6.24 3.43
N VAL A 89 -5.83 -7.25 4.25
CA VAL A 89 -4.68 -8.15 4.17
C VAL A 89 -5.12 -9.44 3.48
N ASP A 90 -4.17 -10.17 2.91
CA ASP A 90 -4.41 -11.51 2.30
C ASP A 90 -5.39 -11.52 1.11
N VAL A 91 -5.66 -10.37 0.49
CA VAL A 91 -6.44 -10.26 -0.75
C VAL A 91 -5.55 -9.68 -1.84
N SER A 92 -5.32 -10.41 -2.90
CA SER A 92 -4.37 -10.03 -3.94
C SER A 92 -4.67 -8.68 -4.58
N SER A 93 -3.77 -7.72 -4.34
CA SER A 93 -3.82 -6.40 -4.98
C SER A 93 -3.74 -6.50 -6.50
N ALA A 94 -2.86 -7.34 -7.04
CA ALA A 94 -2.71 -7.49 -8.49
C ALA A 94 -4.01 -7.97 -9.17
N VAL A 95 -4.71 -8.92 -8.56
CA VAL A 95 -5.99 -9.44 -9.07
C VAL A 95 -7.09 -8.37 -9.00
N LEU A 96 -7.18 -7.63 -7.88
CA LEU A 96 -8.16 -6.55 -7.74
C LEU A 96 -7.84 -5.37 -8.67
N ILE A 97 -6.57 -5.04 -8.85
CA ILE A 97 -6.13 -4.00 -9.80
C ILE A 97 -6.53 -4.40 -11.22
N GLU A 98 -6.23 -5.62 -11.65
CA GLU A 98 -6.59 -6.10 -12.99
C GLU A 98 -8.12 -6.08 -13.20
N TYR A 99 -8.88 -6.53 -12.21
CA TYR A 99 -10.34 -6.43 -12.20
C TYR A 99 -10.81 -4.98 -12.40
N CYS A 100 -10.25 -4.03 -11.67
CA CYS A 100 -10.60 -2.62 -11.77
C CYS A 100 -10.25 -2.03 -13.14
N LEU A 101 -9.05 -2.33 -13.67
CA LEU A 101 -8.61 -1.89 -14.99
C LEU A 101 -9.54 -2.38 -16.11
N GLN A 102 -9.98 -3.65 -16.04
CA GLN A 102 -10.91 -4.24 -17.02
C GLN A 102 -12.30 -3.59 -17.01
N ARG A 103 -12.74 -3.08 -15.85
CA ARG A 103 -14.10 -2.56 -15.65
C ARG A 103 -14.17 -1.03 -15.61
N GLY A 104 -13.02 -0.35 -15.70
CA GLY A 104 -12.97 1.11 -15.60
C GLY A 104 -13.26 1.64 -14.19
N VAL A 105 -12.94 0.85 -13.16
CA VAL A 105 -13.06 1.19 -11.75
C VAL A 105 -11.76 1.85 -11.27
N LEU A 106 -11.87 2.92 -10.49
CA LEU A 106 -10.73 3.56 -9.83
C LEU A 106 -10.27 2.68 -8.66
N TYR A 107 -8.97 2.62 -8.40
CA TYR A 107 -8.41 1.78 -7.35
C TYR A 107 -7.34 2.49 -6.53
N LEU A 108 -7.35 2.22 -5.22
CA LEU A 108 -6.26 2.59 -4.31
C LEU A 108 -6.10 1.49 -3.25
N ASP A 109 -4.85 1.17 -2.92
CA ASP A 109 -4.49 0.41 -1.72
C ASP A 109 -3.36 1.10 -0.94
N THR A 110 -3.12 0.64 0.28
CA THR A 110 -2.06 1.12 1.16
C THR A 110 -0.82 0.24 1.14
N CYS A 111 -0.96 -1.01 0.68
CA CYS A 111 0.11 -1.98 0.52
C CYS A 111 -0.27 -2.97 -0.57
N ILE A 112 0.71 -3.47 -1.32
CA ILE A 112 0.47 -4.56 -2.28
C ILE A 112 0.47 -5.88 -1.51
N GLU A 113 -0.68 -6.55 -1.51
CA GLU A 113 -0.87 -7.84 -0.86
C GLU A 113 -1.01 -8.96 -1.88
N PRO A 114 -0.50 -10.17 -1.58
CA PRO A 114 -0.86 -11.39 -2.30
C PRO A 114 -2.14 -12.01 -1.73
N TRP A 115 -2.57 -13.14 -2.30
CA TRP A 115 -3.52 -14.02 -1.62
C TRP A 115 -2.86 -14.67 -0.39
N HIS A 116 -3.71 -15.00 0.60
CA HIS A 116 -3.28 -15.67 1.83
C HIS A 116 -2.31 -16.84 1.59
N GLY A 117 -1.27 -16.90 2.41
CA GLY A 117 -0.29 -17.98 2.41
C GLY A 117 0.88 -17.82 1.45
N MET A 118 0.84 -16.93 0.45
CA MET A 118 1.90 -16.82 -0.55
C MET A 118 3.28 -16.50 0.05
N TYR A 119 3.36 -15.65 1.05
CA TYR A 119 4.62 -15.27 1.67
C TYR A 119 5.37 -16.43 2.34
N THR A 120 4.64 -17.45 2.76
CA THR A 120 5.18 -18.64 3.45
C THR A 120 5.14 -19.90 2.61
N ASP A 121 4.68 -19.82 1.36
CA ASP A 121 4.63 -20.95 0.45
C ASP A 121 6.03 -21.42 0.05
N GLY A 122 6.47 -22.54 0.63
CA GLY A 122 7.76 -23.16 0.37
C GLY A 122 7.94 -23.69 -1.06
N SER A 123 6.86 -23.85 -1.83
CA SER A 123 6.92 -24.26 -3.25
C SER A 123 7.38 -23.12 -4.16
N LEU A 124 7.24 -21.85 -3.72
CA LEU A 124 7.69 -20.68 -4.44
C LEU A 124 9.14 -20.32 -4.08
N PRO A 125 9.98 -19.96 -5.05
CA PRO A 125 11.32 -19.45 -4.76
C PRO A 125 11.25 -18.13 -3.98
N LEU A 126 12.26 -17.83 -3.17
CA LEU A 126 12.31 -16.61 -2.35
C LEU A 126 12.12 -15.33 -3.19
N SER A 127 12.69 -15.27 -4.40
CA SER A 127 12.54 -14.16 -5.32
C SER A 127 11.10 -13.83 -5.70
N LYS A 128 10.19 -14.79 -5.60
CA LYS A 128 8.75 -14.63 -5.91
C LYS A 128 7.89 -14.31 -4.70
N ARG A 129 8.43 -14.47 -3.49
CA ARG A 129 7.77 -14.17 -2.21
C ARG A 129 8.17 -12.81 -1.64
N SER A 130 8.67 -11.92 -2.47
CA SER A 130 9.22 -10.61 -2.11
C SER A 130 8.26 -9.48 -2.49
N ASN A 131 8.32 -8.35 -1.78
CA ASN A 131 7.59 -7.14 -2.15
C ASN A 131 8.01 -6.62 -3.53
N TYR A 132 9.28 -6.81 -3.88
CA TYR A 132 9.78 -6.49 -5.23
C TYR A 132 9.01 -7.27 -6.31
N ALA A 133 8.79 -8.58 -6.12
CA ALA A 133 8.05 -9.39 -7.08
C ALA A 133 6.60 -8.91 -7.25
N LEU A 134 5.90 -8.66 -6.14
CA LEU A 134 4.53 -8.13 -6.16
C LEU A 134 4.45 -6.78 -6.86
N ARG A 135 5.41 -5.91 -6.59
CA ARG A 135 5.50 -4.61 -7.27
C ARG A 135 5.70 -4.75 -8.78
N GLU A 136 6.60 -5.61 -9.22
CA GLU A 136 6.86 -5.83 -10.64
C GLU A 136 5.64 -6.43 -11.35
N GLU A 137 4.89 -7.32 -10.70
CA GLU A 137 3.62 -7.85 -11.22
C GLU A 137 2.62 -6.72 -11.51
N VAL A 138 2.41 -5.81 -10.55
CA VAL A 138 1.52 -4.65 -10.73
C VAL A 138 2.01 -3.72 -11.86
N LEU A 139 3.34 -3.54 -12.00
CA LEU A 139 3.89 -2.72 -13.07
C LEU A 139 3.67 -3.33 -14.47
N LEU A 140 3.58 -4.66 -14.58
CA LEU A 140 3.21 -5.32 -15.84
C LEU A 140 1.77 -5.02 -16.24
N LEU A 141 0.85 -4.90 -15.28
CA LEU A 141 -0.54 -4.51 -15.56
C LEU A 141 -0.65 -3.14 -16.21
N LYS A 142 0.20 -2.17 -15.83
CA LYS A 142 0.27 -0.86 -16.49
C LYS A 142 0.61 -0.98 -17.97
N LYS A 143 1.47 -1.91 -18.35
CA LYS A 143 1.81 -2.16 -19.75
C LYS A 143 0.66 -2.83 -20.51
N LYS A 144 -0.04 -3.74 -19.84
CA LYS A 144 -1.19 -4.47 -20.41
C LYS A 144 -2.41 -3.57 -20.62
N TYR A 145 -2.61 -2.56 -19.73
CA TYR A 145 -3.78 -1.67 -19.74
C TYR A 145 -3.39 -0.17 -19.78
N PRO A 146 -2.75 0.32 -20.85
CA PRO A 146 -2.12 1.66 -20.86
C PRO A 146 -3.11 2.84 -20.81
N LYS A 147 -4.38 2.62 -21.17
CA LYS A 147 -5.45 3.64 -21.23
C LYS A 147 -6.62 3.37 -20.28
N ALA A 148 -6.42 2.51 -19.30
CA ALA A 148 -7.47 2.15 -18.34
C ALA A 148 -7.64 3.22 -17.24
N ALA A 149 -8.58 2.95 -16.32
CA ALA A 149 -8.84 3.80 -15.16
C ALA A 149 -7.59 3.99 -14.28
N THR A 150 -7.58 5.06 -13.50
CA THR A 150 -6.48 5.36 -12.58
C THR A 150 -6.41 4.34 -11.45
N VAL A 151 -5.22 3.79 -11.26
CA VAL A 151 -4.85 2.87 -10.18
C VAL A 151 -3.69 3.47 -9.41
N ILE A 152 -3.84 3.60 -8.10
CA ILE A 152 -2.81 4.13 -7.18
C ILE A 152 -2.50 3.04 -6.15
N PRO A 153 -1.57 2.13 -6.44
CA PRO A 153 -1.17 1.12 -5.48
C PRO A 153 -0.16 1.68 -4.48
N THR A 154 -0.12 1.08 -3.29
CA THR A 154 0.92 1.34 -2.29
C THR A 154 0.94 2.80 -1.83
N HIS A 155 -0.22 3.34 -1.44
CA HIS A 155 -0.35 4.73 -1.02
C HIS A 155 -0.90 4.86 0.41
N GLY A 156 -0.19 4.24 1.35
CA GLY A 156 -0.34 4.44 2.79
C GLY A 156 0.58 5.53 3.32
N ALA A 157 0.92 5.46 4.59
CA ALA A 157 1.95 6.32 5.21
C ALA A 157 3.35 5.84 4.79
N ASN A 158 3.64 4.56 5.03
CA ASN A 158 4.83 3.83 4.63
C ASN A 158 4.46 2.33 4.47
N PRO A 159 4.45 1.87 3.23
CA PRO A 159 4.80 2.53 1.95
C PRO A 159 3.78 3.59 1.50
N GLY A 160 4.26 4.61 0.77
CA GLY A 160 3.42 5.63 0.12
C GLY A 160 3.86 7.07 0.37
N LEU A 161 3.27 7.74 1.36
CA LEU A 161 3.51 9.16 1.68
C LEU A 161 4.98 9.46 1.99
N VAL A 162 5.69 8.52 2.58
CA VAL A 162 7.14 8.61 2.86
C VAL A 162 7.95 8.96 1.61
N SER A 163 7.56 8.45 0.43
CA SER A 163 8.23 8.76 -0.84
C SER A 163 8.11 10.25 -1.21
N HIS A 164 7.01 10.90 -0.85
CA HIS A 164 6.84 12.35 -1.06
C HIS A 164 7.70 13.15 -0.09
N TRP A 165 7.80 12.72 1.16
CA TRP A 165 8.66 13.38 2.16
C TRP A 165 10.14 13.26 1.81
N VAL A 166 10.58 12.10 1.32
CA VAL A 166 11.95 11.93 0.80
C VAL A 166 12.23 12.92 -0.32
N LYS A 167 11.33 13.03 -1.30
CA LYS A 167 11.47 14.00 -2.40
C LYS A 167 11.51 15.44 -1.90
N LYS A 168 10.63 15.78 -0.95
CA LYS A 168 10.63 17.11 -0.34
C LYS A 168 11.92 17.38 0.41
N GLY A 169 12.41 16.44 1.20
CA GLY A 169 13.70 16.55 1.90
C GLY A 169 14.86 16.76 0.95
N MET A 170 14.89 16.02 -0.17
CA MET A 170 15.89 16.20 -1.22
C MET A 170 15.84 17.60 -1.83
N LEU A 171 14.66 18.16 -2.07
CA LEU A 171 14.53 19.52 -2.60
C LEU A 171 14.99 20.57 -1.57
N ASN A 172 14.68 20.38 -0.29
CA ASN A 172 15.15 21.28 0.77
C ASN A 172 16.69 21.28 0.83
N ILE A 173 17.31 20.08 0.88
CA ILE A 173 18.78 19.96 0.87
C ILE A 173 19.36 20.57 -0.42
N ALA A 174 18.72 20.32 -1.58
CA ALA A 174 19.20 20.90 -2.83
C ALA A 174 19.15 22.43 -2.81
N HIS A 175 18.10 23.03 -2.29
CA HIS A 175 17.98 24.47 -2.11
C HIS A 175 19.11 25.01 -1.22
N ASP A 176 19.39 24.36 -0.08
CA ASP A 176 20.39 24.82 0.88
C ASP A 176 21.84 24.68 0.34
N VAL A 177 22.12 23.65 -0.45
CA VAL A 177 23.49 23.32 -0.91
C VAL A 177 23.77 23.81 -2.33
N LEU A 178 22.77 23.85 -3.19
CA LEU A 178 22.92 24.14 -4.63
C LEU A 178 22.19 25.41 -5.07
N GLY A 179 21.40 26.04 -4.18
CA GLY A 179 20.48 27.13 -4.52
C GLY A 179 19.23 26.60 -5.24
N ASP A 180 18.61 27.46 -6.04
CA ASP A 180 17.39 27.08 -6.75
C ASP A 180 17.62 25.95 -7.75
N VAL A 181 16.86 24.87 -7.61
CA VAL A 181 16.89 23.72 -8.51
C VAL A 181 15.52 23.48 -9.13
N LYS A 182 15.51 23.13 -10.40
CA LYS A 182 14.28 22.71 -11.08
C LYS A 182 13.80 21.39 -10.49
N VAL A 183 12.53 21.32 -10.08
CA VAL A 183 11.92 20.11 -9.55
C VAL A 183 11.92 18.99 -10.60
N PRO A 184 12.53 17.83 -10.32
CA PRO A 184 12.53 16.71 -11.26
C PRO A 184 11.12 16.18 -11.50
N THR A 185 10.79 15.89 -12.76
CA THR A 185 9.48 15.33 -13.17
C THR A 185 9.53 13.86 -13.55
N THR A 186 10.74 13.28 -13.62
CA THR A 186 10.96 11.88 -14.02
C THR A 186 11.73 11.11 -12.94
N ARG A 187 11.62 9.79 -12.94
CA ARG A 187 12.42 8.91 -12.06
C ARG A 187 13.92 9.15 -12.23
N GLU A 188 14.36 9.25 -13.48
CA GLU A 188 15.76 9.51 -13.80
C GLU A 188 16.21 10.87 -13.24
N GLY A 189 15.38 11.90 -13.37
CA GLY A 189 15.67 13.23 -12.81
C GLY A 189 15.85 13.19 -11.29
N TRP A 190 15.00 12.48 -10.57
CA TRP A 190 15.14 12.28 -9.12
C TRP A 190 16.41 11.51 -8.77
N GLY A 191 16.75 10.46 -9.53
CA GLY A 191 18.01 9.71 -9.36
C GLY A 191 19.24 10.60 -9.58
N LYS A 192 19.25 11.42 -10.62
CA LYS A 192 20.34 12.39 -10.90
C LYS A 192 20.48 13.41 -9.78
N LEU A 193 19.36 13.90 -9.23
CA LEU A 193 19.40 14.80 -8.07
C LEU A 193 19.99 14.10 -6.84
N ALA A 194 19.58 12.88 -6.53
CA ALA A 194 20.13 12.11 -5.43
C ALA A 194 21.66 11.91 -5.54
N ILE A 195 22.14 11.59 -6.75
CA ILE A 195 23.58 11.45 -7.03
C ILE A 195 24.28 12.79 -6.82
N LYS A 196 23.74 13.89 -7.34
CA LYS A 196 24.31 15.24 -7.21
C LYS A 196 24.42 15.66 -5.76
N LEU A 197 23.45 15.30 -4.92
CA LEU A 197 23.43 15.57 -3.48
C LEU A 197 24.28 14.57 -2.66
N GLY A 198 24.86 13.55 -3.29
CA GLY A 198 25.66 12.54 -2.60
C GLY A 198 24.87 11.61 -1.67
N ILE A 199 23.54 11.47 -1.87
CA ILE A 199 22.70 10.63 -1.03
C ILE A 199 23.09 9.17 -1.22
N LYS A 200 23.38 8.48 -0.11
CA LYS A 200 23.79 7.08 -0.08
C LYS A 200 22.73 6.19 0.57
N VAL A 201 22.05 6.70 1.59
CA VAL A 201 21.08 5.95 2.39
C VAL A 201 19.87 6.84 2.65
N ILE A 202 18.70 6.21 2.67
CA ILE A 202 17.44 6.82 3.09
C ILE A 202 16.91 5.96 4.23
N HIS A 203 16.87 6.53 5.43
CA HIS A 203 16.28 5.90 6.60
C HIS A 203 14.96 6.58 6.91
N CYS A 204 13.90 5.79 7.07
CA CYS A 204 12.59 6.25 7.51
C CYS A 204 12.31 5.61 8.87
N ALA A 205 12.02 6.43 9.87
CA ALA A 205 11.61 6.01 11.20
C ALA A 205 10.21 6.53 11.50
N GLU A 206 9.40 5.70 12.11
CA GLU A 206 8.04 6.03 12.52
C GLU A 206 7.91 5.92 14.03
N ARG A 207 7.22 6.89 14.63
CA ARG A 207 6.84 6.86 16.01
C ARG A 207 5.34 6.98 16.12
N ASP A 208 4.71 5.94 16.63
CA ASP A 208 3.30 5.98 16.96
C ASP A 208 3.10 6.63 18.34
N THR A 209 2.24 7.62 18.40
CA THR A 209 1.87 8.34 19.62
C THR A 209 0.46 8.03 20.09
N GLN A 210 -0.23 7.09 19.43
CA GLN A 210 -1.57 6.67 19.82
C GLN A 210 -1.54 5.96 21.19
N VAL A 211 -2.57 6.19 21.98
CA VAL A 211 -2.75 5.57 23.29
C VAL A 211 -4.10 4.88 23.31
N ALA A 212 -4.11 3.60 23.68
CA ALA A 212 -5.33 2.82 23.86
C ALA A 212 -5.73 2.71 25.34
N HIS A 213 -7.02 2.50 25.55
CA HIS A 213 -7.55 2.11 26.86
C HIS A 213 -8.33 0.78 26.69
N PRO A 214 -7.98 -0.28 27.47
CA PRO A 214 -6.90 -0.32 28.46
C PRO A 214 -5.50 -0.22 27.84
N ARG A 215 -4.51 0.22 28.60
CA ARG A 215 -3.10 0.21 28.17
C ARG A 215 -2.63 -1.23 27.97
N LYS A 216 -1.71 -1.43 27.00
CA LYS A 216 -1.10 -2.73 26.79
C LYS A 216 -0.39 -3.22 28.07
N GLN A 217 -0.48 -4.50 28.31
CA GLN A 217 0.14 -5.15 29.46
C GLN A 217 1.61 -5.53 29.17
N ARG A 218 2.31 -5.95 30.22
CA ARG A 218 3.67 -6.49 30.07
C ARG A 218 3.65 -7.73 29.16
N PHE A 219 4.58 -7.82 28.21
CA PHE A 219 4.69 -8.88 27.21
C PHE A 219 3.55 -8.91 26.14
N GLU A 220 2.70 -7.93 26.13
CA GLU A 220 1.72 -7.77 25.05
C GLU A 220 2.32 -6.98 23.89
N PHE A 221 2.23 -7.53 22.68
CA PHE A 221 2.55 -6.80 21.44
C PHE A 221 1.29 -6.07 20.96
N ALA A 222 1.41 -4.78 20.71
CA ALA A 222 0.33 -3.97 20.15
C ALA A 222 0.83 -3.28 18.87
N ASN A 223 -0.04 -3.23 17.87
CA ASN A 223 0.20 -2.56 16.61
C ASN A 223 -1.04 -1.73 16.22
N THR A 224 -0.86 -0.61 15.55
CA THR A 224 -1.94 0.29 15.13
C THR A 224 -2.55 -0.08 13.78
N TRP A 225 -1.98 -1.07 13.11
CA TRP A 225 -2.51 -1.71 11.91
C TRP A 225 -2.55 -3.24 12.10
N SER A 226 -2.57 -4.02 11.05
CA SER A 226 -2.71 -5.48 11.16
C SER A 226 -1.51 -6.14 11.88
N VAL A 227 -1.77 -6.85 12.99
CA VAL A 227 -0.76 -7.68 13.65
C VAL A 227 -0.34 -8.86 12.75
N ASP A 228 -1.31 -9.48 12.07
CA ASP A 228 -1.03 -10.59 11.13
C ASP A 228 -0.18 -10.11 9.95
N GLY A 229 -0.48 -8.92 9.41
CA GLY A 229 0.33 -8.28 8.38
C GLY A 229 1.76 -8.03 8.84
N PHE A 230 1.96 -7.52 10.06
CA PHE A 230 3.29 -7.33 10.65
C PHE A 230 4.08 -8.63 10.77
N VAL A 231 3.44 -9.71 11.24
CA VAL A 231 4.05 -11.04 11.34
C VAL A 231 4.41 -11.59 9.95
N SER A 232 3.52 -11.40 8.97
CA SER A 232 3.75 -11.82 7.59
C SER A 232 4.95 -11.09 6.96
N GLU A 233 5.07 -9.77 7.15
CA GLU A 233 6.24 -9.00 6.70
C GLU A 233 7.54 -9.52 7.33
N GLY A 234 7.53 -9.82 8.64
CA GLY A 234 8.69 -10.37 9.32
C GLY A 234 9.14 -11.74 8.78
N ARG A 235 8.23 -12.50 8.18
CA ARG A 235 8.48 -13.82 7.59
C ARG A 235 8.92 -13.79 6.13
N GLN A 236 8.71 -12.67 5.45
CA GLN A 236 9.16 -12.49 4.07
C GLN A 236 10.68 -12.52 3.99
N PRO A 237 11.28 -12.86 2.83
CA PRO A 237 12.69 -12.63 2.60
C PRO A 237 13.05 -11.18 2.90
N ALA A 238 14.14 -10.94 3.61
CA ALA A 238 14.62 -9.58 3.81
C ALA A 238 15.01 -8.98 2.45
N GLU A 239 14.61 -7.74 2.19
CA GLU A 239 14.90 -7.03 0.94
C GLU A 239 15.68 -5.75 1.23
N LEU A 240 16.60 -5.41 0.33
CA LEU A 240 17.36 -4.19 0.39
C LEU A 240 17.26 -3.46 -0.96
N GLY A 241 17.04 -2.15 -0.94
CA GLY A 241 17.27 -1.33 -2.11
C GLY A 241 18.75 -1.43 -2.50
N TRP A 242 19.04 -1.56 -3.80
CA TRP A 242 20.41 -1.75 -4.28
C TRP A 242 20.77 -0.65 -5.27
N GLY A 243 21.65 0.25 -4.85
CA GLY A 243 22.10 1.38 -5.65
C GLY A 243 23.44 1.14 -6.35
N THR A 244 23.76 2.00 -7.31
CA THR A 244 25.02 1.94 -8.08
C THR A 244 26.26 2.27 -7.24
N HIS A 245 26.09 2.83 -6.04
CA HIS A 245 27.17 3.15 -5.11
C HIS A 245 27.58 1.99 -4.21
N GLU A 246 26.80 0.90 -4.22
CA GLU A 246 27.06 -0.27 -3.37
C GLU A 246 28.28 -1.04 -3.87
N LYS A 247 29.23 -1.28 -2.96
CA LYS A 247 30.50 -1.95 -3.28
C LYS A 247 30.59 -3.38 -2.77
N HIS A 248 29.91 -3.69 -1.67
CA HIS A 248 29.98 -4.97 -0.99
C HIS A 248 28.64 -5.69 -1.06
N PHE A 249 28.59 -6.77 -1.81
CA PHE A 249 27.39 -7.59 -1.93
C PHE A 249 27.29 -8.54 -0.71
N PRO A 250 26.13 -8.65 -0.02
CA PRO A 250 25.97 -9.56 1.10
C PRO A 250 26.22 -11.01 0.70
N ALA A 251 26.87 -11.79 1.59
CA ALA A 251 27.21 -13.19 1.30
C ALA A 251 25.96 -14.07 1.07
N ASP A 252 24.84 -13.74 1.73
CA ASP A 252 23.53 -14.38 1.56
C ASP A 252 22.57 -13.57 0.70
N GLY A 253 23.10 -12.63 -0.10
CA GLY A 253 22.33 -11.80 -1.01
C GLY A 253 22.10 -12.46 -2.36
N TYR A 254 20.92 -12.20 -2.93
CA TYR A 254 20.55 -12.68 -4.26
C TYR A 254 19.97 -11.54 -5.09
N ARG A 255 20.29 -11.54 -6.37
CA ARG A 255 19.73 -10.56 -7.33
C ARG A 255 18.48 -11.11 -7.97
N HIS A 256 17.51 -10.22 -8.22
CA HIS A 256 16.39 -10.56 -9.09
C HIS A 256 16.86 -10.62 -10.54
N ASP A 257 16.35 -11.58 -11.30
CA ASP A 257 16.62 -11.76 -12.74
C ASP A 257 15.58 -11.06 -13.64
N PHE A 258 14.58 -10.43 -13.01
CA PHE A 258 13.47 -9.72 -13.68
C PHE A 258 13.29 -8.29 -13.15
N GLY A 259 12.49 -7.51 -13.85
CA GLY A 259 12.13 -6.14 -13.47
C GLY A 259 13.29 -5.14 -13.60
N CYS A 260 13.25 -4.08 -12.80
CA CYS A 260 14.24 -3.01 -12.83
C CYS A 260 15.53 -3.32 -12.04
N ARG A 261 15.58 -4.42 -11.33
CA ARG A 261 16.74 -4.90 -10.54
C ARG A 261 17.28 -3.89 -9.52
N SER A 262 16.39 -3.02 -9.00
CA SER A 262 16.75 -2.00 -8.00
C SER A 262 16.73 -2.50 -6.56
N ALA A 263 16.49 -3.80 -6.35
CA ALA A 263 16.51 -4.45 -5.05
C ALA A 263 17.24 -5.80 -5.13
N ILE A 264 17.71 -6.24 -3.99
CA ILE A 264 18.20 -7.59 -3.74
C ILE A 264 17.38 -8.20 -2.62
N TYR A 265 17.39 -9.51 -2.49
CA TYR A 265 16.80 -10.22 -1.36
C TYR A 265 17.83 -11.09 -0.67
N LEU A 266 17.65 -11.34 0.62
CA LEU A 266 18.52 -12.21 1.41
C LEU A 266 17.91 -13.61 1.52
N GLY A 267 18.75 -14.61 1.74
CA GLY A 267 18.34 -16.02 1.94
C GLY A 267 17.63 -16.29 3.27
N ARG A 268 17.30 -15.23 4.03
CA ARG A 268 16.70 -15.29 5.36
C ARG A 268 15.52 -14.32 5.49
N PRO A 269 14.56 -14.61 6.37
CA PRO A 269 13.43 -13.73 6.63
C PRO A 269 13.87 -12.42 7.32
N GLY A 270 13.04 -11.36 7.17
CA GLY A 270 13.31 -10.05 7.74
C GLY A 270 13.56 -10.06 9.25
N MET A 271 12.81 -10.88 10.00
CA MET A 271 12.97 -11.04 11.45
C MET A 271 14.32 -11.65 11.88
N SER A 272 15.07 -12.24 10.98
CA SER A 272 16.40 -12.84 11.24
C SER A 272 17.55 -11.94 10.80
N VAL A 273 17.29 -10.74 10.31
CA VAL A 273 18.31 -9.73 9.97
C VAL A 273 18.70 -9.00 11.26
N LYS A 274 19.98 -9.00 11.57
CA LYS A 274 20.54 -8.28 12.72
C LYS A 274 21.10 -6.93 12.29
#